data_e36e40b543e3b9cc04e726226b43328d
#
_entry.id   e36e40b543e3b9cc04e726226b43328d
#
_cell.length_a   1.000
_cell.length_b   1.000
_cell.length_c   1.000
_cell.angle_alpha   90.00
_cell.angle_beta   90.00
_cell.angle_gamma   90.00
#
_symmetry.space_group_name_H-M   'P 1'
#
loop_
_entity.id
_entity.type
_entity.pdbx_description
1 polymer ?
#
loop_
_entity_poly.entity_id
_entity_poly.type
_entity_poly.pdbx_seq_one_letter_code
_entity_poly.pdbx_strand_id
1 'polypeptide(L)'
;IPVIPQCPFCRIGLEDIQHCIFTCSRALEVWNELQMADIVQKAVVQDRSGSITLEILLQSDFVIHEIPEAEFILVAMWYIWWQQRQAVKGETIQTPDRTALSIRVLAKKFVRANSPNQPTQKLDQI
;
A
#
# COMPACT_ATOMS: atom_id res chain seq x y z
N ILE A 1 -12.85 -27.90 -13.08
CA ILE A 1 -12.69 -26.67 -13.82
C ILE A 1 -12.00 -25.66 -12.98
N PRO A 2 -10.94 -25.07 -13.47
CA PRO A 2 -10.25 -24.08 -12.67
C PRO A 2 -11.13 -22.86 -12.48
N VAL A 3 -11.17 -22.36 -11.27
CA VAL A 3 -11.94 -21.18 -10.95
C VAL A 3 -11.01 -19.99 -11.06
N ILE A 4 -11.42 -19.00 -11.84
CA ILE A 4 -10.64 -17.79 -11.97
C ILE A 4 -10.84 -16.96 -10.72
N PRO A 5 -9.79 -16.64 -9.97
CA PRO A 5 -9.97 -15.88 -8.74
C PRO A 5 -10.49 -14.48 -9.06
N GLN A 6 -11.48 -14.06 -8.31
CA GLN A 6 -12.04 -12.73 -8.43
C GLN A 6 -11.70 -11.93 -7.19
N CYS A 7 -11.56 -10.62 -7.36
CA CYS A 7 -11.31 -9.74 -6.24
C CYS A 7 -12.48 -9.77 -5.27
N PRO A 8 -12.26 -10.00 -3.98
CA PRO A 8 -13.35 -10.09 -3.02
C PRO A 8 -14.06 -8.76 -2.79
N PHE A 9 -13.46 -7.64 -3.17
CA PHE A 9 -14.10 -6.35 -2.94
C PHE A 9 -14.96 -5.89 -4.12
N CYS A 10 -14.45 -5.97 -5.32
CA CYS A 10 -15.20 -5.47 -6.46
C CYS A 10 -15.81 -6.57 -7.32
N ARG A 11 -15.27 -7.78 -7.23
CA ARG A 11 -15.78 -8.97 -7.93
C ARG A 11 -15.87 -8.82 -9.45
N ILE A 12 -15.18 -7.84 -9.99
CA ILE A 12 -15.23 -7.58 -11.42
C ILE A 12 -13.98 -8.04 -12.11
N GLY A 13 -12.83 -7.82 -11.56
CA GLY A 13 -11.57 -8.15 -12.20
C GLY A 13 -10.94 -9.40 -11.62
N LEU A 14 -9.87 -9.84 -12.27
CA LEU A 14 -9.08 -10.94 -11.75
C LEU A 14 -8.32 -10.44 -10.53
N GLU A 15 -8.12 -11.33 -9.57
CA GLU A 15 -7.35 -10.97 -8.39
C GLU A 15 -5.88 -11.18 -8.69
N ASP A 16 -5.22 -10.20 -9.28
CA ASP A 16 -3.77 -10.24 -9.46
C ASP A 16 -3.16 -9.13 -8.60
N ILE A 17 -1.84 -9.06 -8.57
CA ILE A 17 -1.16 -8.12 -7.69
C ILE A 17 -1.46 -6.68 -8.06
N GLN A 18 -1.43 -6.39 -9.36
CA GLN A 18 -1.72 -5.03 -9.82
C GLN A 18 -3.14 -4.63 -9.39
N HIS A 19 -4.12 -5.50 -9.59
CA HIS A 19 -5.49 -5.16 -9.24
C HIS A 19 -5.65 -4.98 -7.74
N CYS A 20 -5.19 -5.91 -6.94
CA CYS A 20 -5.48 -5.86 -5.52
C CYS A 20 -4.78 -4.69 -4.80
N ILE A 21 -3.68 -4.20 -5.33
CA ILE A 21 -2.95 -3.13 -4.68
C ILE A 21 -3.24 -1.76 -5.30
N PHE A 22 -3.43 -1.70 -6.61
CA PHE A 22 -3.52 -0.41 -7.30
C PHE A 22 -4.86 -0.09 -7.94
N THR A 23 -5.54 -1.07 -8.50
CA THR A 23 -6.73 -0.78 -9.33
C THR A 23 -8.06 -1.22 -8.73
N CYS A 24 -8.05 -2.05 -7.69
CA CYS A 24 -9.28 -2.47 -7.05
C CYS A 24 -10.00 -1.26 -6.48
N SER A 25 -11.33 -1.24 -6.54
CA SER A 25 -12.10 -0.09 -6.05
C SER A 25 -11.78 0.23 -4.60
N ARG A 26 -11.61 -0.79 -3.76
CA ARG A 26 -11.28 -0.53 -2.36
C ARG A 26 -9.85 0.02 -2.23
N ALA A 27 -8.91 -0.51 -3.00
CA ALA A 27 -7.55 -0.01 -2.98
C ALA A 27 -7.52 1.46 -3.41
N LEU A 28 -8.29 1.81 -4.44
CA LEU A 28 -8.36 3.21 -4.88
C LEU A 28 -8.95 4.11 -3.82
N GLU A 29 -9.92 3.62 -3.05
CA GLU A 29 -10.47 4.40 -1.96
C GLU A 29 -9.42 4.65 -0.89
N VAL A 30 -8.57 3.66 -0.59
CA VAL A 30 -7.50 3.84 0.37
C VAL A 30 -6.48 4.86 -0.15
N TRP A 31 -6.08 4.75 -1.43
CA TRP A 31 -5.15 5.69 -2.01
C TRP A 31 -5.74 7.11 -2.02
N ASN A 32 -7.05 7.22 -2.22
CA ASN A 32 -7.70 8.52 -2.22
C ASN A 32 -7.68 9.10 -0.80
N GLU A 33 -7.89 8.29 0.23
CA GLU A 33 -7.83 8.75 1.60
C GLU A 33 -6.41 9.18 1.97
N LEU A 34 -5.41 8.61 1.32
CA LEU A 34 -4.03 8.99 1.52
C LEU A 34 -3.65 10.18 0.64
N GLN A 35 -4.58 10.67 -0.17
CA GLN A 35 -4.38 11.79 -1.09
C GLN A 35 -3.35 11.48 -2.17
N MET A 36 -3.30 10.22 -2.58
CA MET A 36 -2.35 9.76 -3.57
C MET A 36 -3.01 9.13 -4.79
N ALA A 37 -4.35 9.20 -4.90
CA ALA A 37 -5.04 8.53 -5.98
C ALA A 37 -4.55 8.98 -7.36
N ASP A 38 -4.31 10.29 -7.54
CA ASP A 38 -3.88 10.79 -8.84
C ASP A 38 -2.49 10.25 -9.19
N ILE A 39 -1.58 10.21 -8.23
CA ILE A 39 -0.22 9.73 -8.48
C ILE A 39 -0.27 8.26 -8.85
N VAL A 40 -1.06 7.48 -8.14
CA VAL A 40 -1.16 6.04 -8.40
C VAL A 40 -1.80 5.80 -9.77
N GLN A 41 -2.89 6.50 -10.08
CA GLN A 41 -3.57 6.28 -11.34
C GLN A 41 -2.69 6.63 -12.55
N LYS A 42 -1.84 7.64 -12.41
CA LYS A 42 -0.94 7.99 -13.49
C LYS A 42 0.18 6.97 -13.66
N ALA A 43 0.52 6.24 -12.61
CA ALA A 43 1.58 5.26 -12.67
C ALA A 43 1.10 3.86 -13.12
N VAL A 44 -0.21 3.62 -13.08
CA VAL A 44 -0.72 2.30 -13.42
C VAL A 44 -0.53 2.00 -14.90
N VAL A 45 0.01 0.82 -15.19
CA VAL A 45 0.20 0.36 -16.56
C VAL A 45 -0.29 -1.08 -16.66
N GLN A 46 -0.36 -1.60 -17.85
CA GLN A 46 -0.81 -2.97 -18.09
C GLN A 46 0.29 -3.96 -17.66
N ASP A 47 0.35 -4.22 -16.36
CA ASP A 47 1.33 -5.15 -15.82
C ASP A 47 0.72 -5.84 -14.61
N ARG A 48 0.33 -7.09 -14.77
CA ARG A 48 -0.39 -7.82 -13.72
C ARG A 48 0.42 -7.99 -12.44
N SER A 49 1.74 -7.95 -12.52
CA SER A 49 2.57 -8.10 -11.34
C SER A 49 2.62 -6.82 -10.52
N GLY A 50 2.34 -5.67 -11.15
CA GLY A 50 2.44 -4.39 -10.48
C GLY A 50 3.85 -3.87 -10.32
N SER A 51 4.86 -4.60 -10.78
CA SER A 51 6.24 -4.18 -10.57
C SER A 51 6.61 -2.93 -11.35
N ILE A 52 6.08 -2.77 -12.55
CA ILE A 52 6.37 -1.58 -13.35
C ILE A 52 5.69 -0.37 -12.72
N THR A 53 4.47 -0.52 -12.24
CA THR A 53 3.77 0.57 -11.55
C THR A 53 4.56 0.97 -10.31
N LEU A 54 5.06 0.01 -9.54
CA LEU A 54 5.84 0.30 -8.37
C LEU A 54 7.13 1.03 -8.76
N GLU A 55 7.79 0.60 -9.82
CA GLU A 55 9.03 1.23 -10.25
C GLU A 55 8.79 2.69 -10.60
N ILE A 56 7.69 2.97 -11.31
CA ILE A 56 7.36 4.35 -11.67
C ILE A 56 7.11 5.18 -10.42
N LEU A 57 6.39 4.62 -9.45
CA LEU A 57 6.09 5.33 -8.22
C LEU A 57 7.36 5.61 -7.41
N LEU A 58 8.29 4.67 -7.39
CA LEU A 58 9.51 4.83 -6.61
C LEU A 58 10.52 5.81 -7.22
N GLN A 59 10.29 6.23 -8.46
CA GLN A 59 11.16 7.20 -9.09
C GLN A 59 10.86 8.63 -8.66
N SER A 60 9.77 8.84 -7.94
CA SER A 60 9.40 10.17 -7.47
C SER A 60 10.18 10.52 -6.21
N ASP A 61 10.46 11.80 -6.02
CA ASP A 61 11.19 12.25 -4.85
C ASP A 61 10.30 13.02 -3.89
N PHE A 62 9.03 12.68 -3.84
CA PHE A 62 8.10 13.38 -2.96
C PHE A 62 8.30 13.02 -1.51
N VAL A 63 7.88 13.92 -0.65
CA VAL A 63 7.73 13.64 0.76
C VAL A 63 6.24 13.71 1.04
N ILE A 64 5.67 12.65 1.60
CA ILE A 64 4.25 12.56 1.87
C ILE A 64 4.05 12.46 3.37
N HIS A 65 3.31 13.40 3.95
CA HIS A 65 3.09 13.42 5.40
C HIS A 65 4.42 13.36 6.16
N GLU A 66 5.42 14.10 5.65
CA GLU A 66 6.75 14.17 6.27
C GLU A 66 7.53 12.86 6.17
N ILE A 67 7.17 11.98 5.26
CA ILE A 67 7.82 10.69 5.09
C ILE A 67 8.27 10.60 3.63
N PRO A 68 9.47 10.12 3.36
CA PRO A 68 9.91 9.94 1.97
C PRO A 68 8.91 9.06 1.22
N GLU A 69 8.62 9.44 -0.01
CA GLU A 69 7.56 8.78 -0.78
C GLU A 69 7.82 7.28 -0.96
N ALA A 70 9.05 6.89 -1.19
CA ALA A 70 9.34 5.47 -1.40
C ALA A 70 8.96 4.63 -0.18
N GLU A 71 9.32 5.08 1.02
CA GLU A 71 8.99 4.35 2.23
C GLU A 71 7.49 4.33 2.46
N PHE A 72 6.81 5.45 2.18
CA PHE A 72 5.37 5.53 2.37
C PHE A 72 4.67 4.56 1.42
N ILE A 73 5.07 4.53 0.15
CA ILE A 73 4.48 3.66 -0.85
C ILE A 73 4.66 2.19 -0.46
N LEU A 74 5.84 1.81 -0.02
CA LEU A 74 6.09 0.42 0.33
C LEU A 74 5.23 -0.03 1.52
N VAL A 75 5.10 0.81 2.53
CA VAL A 75 4.26 0.48 3.68
C VAL A 75 2.79 0.40 3.26
N ALA A 76 2.34 1.34 2.42
CA ALA A 76 0.96 1.36 1.97
C ALA A 76 0.65 0.11 1.14
N MET A 77 1.54 -0.27 0.23
CA MET A 77 1.33 -1.45 -0.60
C MET A 77 1.25 -2.70 0.25
N TRP A 78 2.16 -2.85 1.22
CA TRP A 78 2.16 -4.01 2.08
C TRP A 78 0.86 -4.10 2.87
N TYR A 79 0.40 -2.99 3.42
CA TYR A 79 -0.79 -2.99 4.27
C TYR A 79 -2.06 -3.26 3.45
N ILE A 80 -2.16 -2.67 2.26
CA ILE A 80 -3.30 -2.90 1.38
C ILE A 80 -3.34 -4.37 0.97
N TRP A 81 -2.16 -4.93 0.60
CA TRP A 81 -2.08 -6.33 0.24
C TRP A 81 -2.46 -7.23 1.40
N TRP A 82 -1.98 -6.91 2.60
CA TRP A 82 -2.28 -7.71 3.79
C TRP A 82 -3.79 -7.71 4.06
N GLN A 83 -4.43 -6.56 3.95
CA GLN A 83 -5.88 -6.51 4.16
C GLN A 83 -6.63 -7.28 3.09
N GLN A 84 -6.14 -7.27 1.86
CA GLN A 84 -6.74 -8.05 0.80
C GLN A 84 -6.67 -9.54 1.17
N ARG A 85 -5.56 -9.99 1.72
CA ARG A 85 -5.45 -11.40 2.14
C ARG A 85 -6.38 -11.69 3.30
N GLN A 86 -6.60 -10.76 4.20
CA GLN A 86 -7.54 -10.97 5.29
C GLN A 86 -8.97 -11.09 4.75
N ALA A 87 -9.34 -10.29 3.78
CA ALA A 87 -10.66 -10.34 3.17
C ALA A 87 -10.88 -11.67 2.47
N VAL A 88 -9.87 -12.20 1.81
CA VAL A 88 -9.97 -13.49 1.14
C VAL A 88 -10.24 -14.59 2.17
N LYS A 89 -9.69 -14.47 3.37
CA LYS A 89 -9.90 -15.45 4.42
C LYS A 89 -11.25 -15.26 5.12
N GLY A 90 -12.02 -14.27 4.76
CA GLY A 90 -13.31 -14.01 5.40
C GLY A 90 -13.22 -13.19 6.68
N GLU A 91 -12.05 -12.60 6.95
CA GLU A 91 -11.89 -11.80 8.14
C GLU A 91 -12.47 -10.40 7.95
N THR A 92 -12.84 -9.77 9.05
CA THR A 92 -13.33 -8.41 9.01
C THR A 92 -12.14 -7.48 8.83
N ILE A 93 -12.26 -6.50 7.93
CA ILE A 93 -11.18 -5.58 7.68
C ILE A 93 -11.63 -4.16 7.94
N GLN A 94 -10.67 -3.25 8.01
CA GLN A 94 -10.95 -1.85 8.29
C GLN A 94 -11.59 -1.15 7.08
N THR A 95 -12.27 -0.06 7.35
CA THR A 95 -12.77 0.81 6.28
C THR A 95 -11.60 1.51 5.63
N PRO A 96 -11.75 2.07 4.42
CA PRO A 96 -10.63 2.73 3.75
C PRO A 96 -10.02 3.87 4.54
N ASP A 97 -10.83 4.68 5.23
CA ASP A 97 -10.30 5.79 6.02
C ASP A 97 -9.47 5.29 7.20
N ARG A 98 -9.91 4.21 7.86
CA ARG A 98 -9.15 3.67 8.97
C ARG A 98 -7.88 2.98 8.47
N THR A 99 -7.96 2.35 7.31
CA THR A 99 -6.80 1.73 6.69
C THR A 99 -5.77 2.80 6.38
N ALA A 100 -6.19 3.94 5.83
CA ALA A 100 -5.27 5.02 5.52
C ALA A 100 -4.61 5.57 6.79
N LEU A 101 -5.36 5.69 7.88
CA LEU A 101 -4.81 6.15 9.14
C LEU A 101 -3.76 5.16 9.65
N SER A 102 -4.04 3.87 9.58
CA SER A 102 -3.09 2.84 10.01
C SER A 102 -1.82 2.90 9.17
N ILE A 103 -1.95 3.12 7.86
CA ILE A 103 -0.80 3.23 6.99
C ILE A 103 0.06 4.43 7.39
N ARG A 104 -0.55 5.58 7.68
CA ARG A 104 0.21 6.76 8.08
C ARG A 104 0.98 6.49 9.38
N VAL A 105 0.34 5.84 10.34
CA VAL A 105 0.97 5.54 11.61
C VAL A 105 2.11 4.55 11.43
N LEU A 106 1.88 3.50 10.65
CA LEU A 106 2.91 2.50 10.42
C LEU A 106 4.09 3.07 9.63
N ALA A 107 3.83 3.92 8.65
CA ALA A 107 4.89 4.51 7.86
C ALA A 107 5.77 5.41 8.74
N LYS A 108 5.17 6.18 9.64
CA LYS A 108 5.93 7.02 10.55
C LYS A 108 6.79 6.16 11.48
N LYS A 109 6.24 5.05 11.97
CA LYS A 109 6.99 4.18 12.85
C LYS A 109 8.15 3.52 12.09
N PHE A 110 7.90 3.10 10.84
CA PHE A 110 8.91 2.46 10.03
C PHE A 110 10.09 3.42 9.78
N VAL A 111 9.80 4.64 9.38
CA VAL A 111 10.83 5.62 9.09
C VAL A 111 11.59 5.97 10.36
N ARG A 112 10.88 6.15 11.48
CA ARG A 112 11.51 6.48 12.74
C ARG A 112 12.44 5.35 13.20
N ALA A 113 12.02 4.11 13.07
CA ALA A 113 12.82 2.97 13.49
C ALA A 113 14.07 2.78 12.63
N ASN A 114 14.01 3.24 11.37
CA ASN A 114 15.14 3.07 10.48
C ASN A 114 15.94 4.36 10.26
N SER A 115 15.69 5.36 11.05
CA SER A 115 16.39 6.62 10.91
C SER A 115 17.80 6.49 11.50
N PRO A 116 18.83 6.94 10.81
CA PRO A 116 20.18 6.86 11.32
C PRO A 116 20.40 7.77 12.51
N ASN A 117 19.52 8.76 12.72
CA ASN A 117 19.66 9.66 13.84
C ASN A 117 18.80 9.30 15.03
N GLN A 118 18.22 8.11 15.02
CA GLN A 118 17.34 7.70 16.08
C GLN A 118 18.14 7.40 17.32
N PRO A 119 17.98 8.15 18.38
CA PRO A 119 18.79 7.96 19.57
C PRO A 119 18.62 6.62 20.25
N THR A 120 17.45 6.06 20.19
CA THR A 120 17.25 4.81 20.89
C THR A 120 18.01 3.70 20.28
N GLN A 121 18.44 3.85 19.10
CA GLN A 121 19.13 2.79 18.51
C GLN A 121 20.34 2.44 19.23
N LYS A 122 20.91 3.39 19.84
CA LYS A 122 22.09 3.12 20.47
C LYS A 122 21.97 2.38 21.62
N LEU A 123 20.97 2.43 22.23
CA LEU A 123 20.87 1.77 23.43
C LEU A 123 21.05 0.37 23.24
N ASP A 124 20.70 -0.07 22.17
CA ASP A 124 20.75 -1.43 22.06
C ASP A 124 22.08 -1.95 22.06
N GLN A 125 22.96 -1.16 21.81
CA GLN A 125 24.24 -1.60 21.76
C GLN A 125 24.77 -1.83 23.00
N ILE A 126 24.25 -1.57 23.92
CA ILE A 126 24.81 -1.79 25.15
C ILE A 126 25.07 -3.15 25.45
#